data_fb185691ffe6404a69b61ebbbb7dc790
#
_entry.id   fb185691ffe6404a69b61ebbbb7dc790
#
_cell.length_a   1.000
_cell.length_b   1.000
_cell.length_c   1.000
_cell.angle_alpha   90.00
_cell.angle_beta   90.00
_cell.angle_gamma   90.00
#
_symmetry.space_group_name_H-M   'P 1'
#
loop_
_entity.id
_entity.type
_entity.pdbx_description
1 polymer ?
#
loop_
_entity_poly.entity_id
_entity_poly.type
_entity_poly.pdbx_seq_one_letter_code
_entity_poly.pdbx_strand_id
1 'polypeptide(L)'
;MALPETVEENLTHLYNWQKIFSGDSFFYDYPLGRAHYGDFGYMKIAKIVYDDIHALKAFHSNGYMSCQELRAMNPTGFPNYVMGLSLLDESIPYETMRKTYFSAMFGPQWEKAVSFLEELSSLSSTDYFNNHGPRYQPDLAKKYGKIRELAGNFQIPEGENWEDLRFHCRYTVLLSGALEALCLGKKEEADRRFREFCAFIRSRELERERRLDVFRVIEVAIHYTGFTLPEGE
;
A
#
# COMPACT_ATOMS: atom_id res chain seq x y z
N MET A 1 -10.49 -28.45 8.53
CA MET A 1 -9.66 -27.65 9.45
C MET A 1 -9.83 -26.20 9.00
N ALA A 2 -10.24 -25.31 9.88
CA ALA A 2 -10.32 -23.89 9.55
C ALA A 2 -8.89 -23.33 9.40
N LEU A 3 -8.71 -22.37 8.49
CA LEU A 3 -7.45 -21.65 8.38
C LEU A 3 -7.31 -20.65 9.54
N PRO A 4 -6.09 -20.39 10.02
CA PRO A 4 -5.87 -19.40 11.08
C PRO A 4 -6.26 -18.00 10.58
N GLU A 5 -6.94 -17.24 11.43
CA GLU A 5 -7.47 -15.90 11.11
C GLU A 5 -6.68 -14.79 11.81
N THR A 6 -5.96 -15.13 12.88
CA THR A 6 -5.16 -14.16 13.66
C THR A 6 -3.66 -14.42 13.55
N VAL A 7 -2.86 -13.42 13.92
CA VAL A 7 -1.40 -13.56 13.99
C VAL A 7 -1.01 -14.61 15.03
N GLU A 8 -1.68 -14.60 16.20
CA GLU A 8 -1.44 -15.55 17.30
C GLU A 8 -1.73 -17.00 16.87
N GLU A 9 -2.79 -17.24 16.13
CA GLU A 9 -3.11 -18.56 15.60
C GLU A 9 -2.06 -19.03 14.59
N ASN A 10 -1.64 -18.15 13.66
CA ASN A 10 -0.58 -18.45 12.70
C ASN A 10 0.74 -18.78 13.41
N LEU A 11 1.14 -17.97 14.40
CA LEU A 11 2.34 -18.23 15.19
C LEU A 11 2.25 -19.53 15.99
N THR A 12 1.08 -19.85 16.53
CA THR A 12 0.83 -21.11 17.26
C THR A 12 1.05 -22.33 16.33
N HIS A 13 0.57 -22.26 15.09
CA HIS A 13 0.80 -23.31 14.11
C HIS A 13 2.29 -23.43 13.76
N LEU A 14 2.98 -22.34 13.55
CA LEU A 14 4.41 -22.31 13.29
C LEU A 14 5.21 -22.95 14.42
N TYR A 15 4.98 -22.53 15.67
CA TYR A 15 5.66 -23.11 16.84
C TYR A 15 5.37 -24.60 17.04
N ASN A 16 4.14 -25.04 16.77
CA ASN A 16 3.81 -26.47 16.84
C ASN A 16 4.50 -27.26 15.74
N TRP A 17 4.60 -26.72 14.54
CA TRP A 17 5.36 -27.33 13.44
C TRP A 17 6.84 -27.47 13.80
N GLN A 18 7.45 -26.45 14.35
CA GLN A 18 8.86 -26.44 14.73
C GLN A 18 9.22 -27.46 15.85
N LYS A 19 8.25 -27.93 16.61
CA LYS A 19 8.46 -29.02 17.59
C LYS A 19 8.74 -30.39 16.94
N ILE A 20 8.29 -30.59 15.72
CA ILE A 20 8.33 -31.87 15.01
C ILE A 20 9.18 -31.81 13.73
N PHE A 21 9.49 -30.63 13.23
CA PHE A 21 10.27 -30.40 12.03
C PHE A 21 11.52 -29.58 12.36
N SER A 22 12.69 -30.15 12.07
CA SER A 22 14.01 -29.54 12.34
C SER A 22 14.73 -29.08 11.07
N GLY A 23 14.07 -29.15 9.91
CA GLY A 23 14.64 -28.70 8.64
C GLY A 23 14.52 -27.19 8.45
N ASP A 24 15.07 -26.71 7.34
CA ASP A 24 14.94 -25.30 6.94
C ASP A 24 13.50 -24.94 6.61
N SER A 25 13.13 -23.71 6.98
CA SER A 25 11.83 -23.13 6.69
C SER A 25 11.99 -21.78 5.99
N PHE A 26 11.02 -21.41 5.19
CA PHE A 26 10.94 -20.08 4.59
C PHE A 26 9.51 -19.55 4.67
N PHE A 27 9.39 -18.24 4.70
CA PHE A 27 8.10 -17.57 4.57
C PHE A 27 7.76 -17.34 3.11
N TYR A 28 6.50 -17.62 2.76
CA TYR A 28 5.90 -17.25 1.49
C TYR A 28 4.83 -16.20 1.78
N ASP A 29 5.07 -14.97 1.37
CA ASP A 29 4.29 -13.83 1.81
C ASP A 29 3.83 -12.93 0.63
N TYR A 30 2.80 -12.13 0.87
CA TYR A 30 2.17 -11.23 -0.10
C TYR A 30 2.14 -9.78 0.42
N PRO A 31 3.25 -9.16 0.81
CA PRO A 31 3.25 -7.87 1.48
C PRO A 31 2.71 -6.74 0.60
N LEU A 32 2.88 -6.85 -0.72
CA LEU A 32 2.40 -5.89 -1.71
C LEU A 32 1.39 -6.52 -2.68
N GLY A 33 0.54 -7.44 -2.19
CA GLY A 33 -0.46 -8.10 -3.01
C GLY A 33 -1.72 -7.26 -3.21
N ARG A 34 -2.21 -6.56 -2.18
CA ARG A 34 -3.45 -5.76 -2.25
C ARG A 34 -3.59 -4.71 -1.16
N ALA A 35 -3.23 -5.04 0.09
CA ALA A 35 -3.42 -4.15 1.25
C ALA A 35 -2.70 -2.81 1.09
N HIS A 36 -1.56 -2.80 0.41
CA HIS A 36 -0.78 -1.59 0.14
C HIS A 36 -1.56 -0.51 -0.61
N TYR A 37 -2.56 -0.87 -1.44
CA TYR A 37 -3.42 0.13 -2.09
C TYR A 37 -4.27 0.94 -1.11
N GLY A 38 -4.47 0.43 0.10
CA GLY A 38 -5.13 1.16 1.18
C GLY A 38 -4.20 2.09 1.98
N ASP A 39 -2.89 2.00 1.79
CA ASP A 39 -1.89 2.89 2.40
C ASP A 39 -1.42 3.94 1.38
N PHE A 40 -2.08 5.08 1.36
CA PHE A 40 -1.80 6.14 0.38
C PHE A 40 -0.38 6.71 0.41
N GLY A 41 0.35 6.54 1.49
CA GLY A 41 1.73 7.01 1.59
C GLY A 41 2.79 5.92 1.41
N TYR A 42 2.42 4.64 1.49
CA TYR A 42 3.31 3.47 1.48
C TYR A 42 4.34 3.42 2.63
N MET A 43 4.27 4.38 3.58
CA MET A 43 5.22 4.43 4.69
C MET A 43 4.91 3.40 5.77
N LYS A 44 3.63 3.16 6.03
CA LYS A 44 3.16 2.17 7.00
C LYS A 44 3.48 0.75 6.50
N ILE A 45 3.18 0.46 5.24
CA ILE A 45 3.49 -0.87 4.67
C ILE A 45 5.01 -1.11 4.58
N ALA A 46 5.81 -0.08 4.28
CA ALA A 46 7.26 -0.19 4.28
C ALA A 46 7.81 -0.53 5.67
N LYS A 47 7.23 0.08 6.73
CA LYS A 47 7.65 -0.21 8.11
C LYS A 47 7.26 -1.63 8.53
N ILE A 48 6.06 -2.09 8.15
CA ILE A 48 5.60 -3.46 8.41
C ILE A 48 6.54 -4.45 7.73
N VAL A 49 6.87 -4.27 6.46
CA VAL A 49 7.82 -5.12 5.73
C VAL A 49 9.19 -5.18 6.41
N TYR A 50 9.69 -4.02 6.89
CA TYR A 50 10.93 -3.96 7.65
C TYR A 50 10.86 -4.82 8.92
N ASP A 51 9.83 -4.62 9.73
CA ASP A 51 9.68 -5.31 11.02
C ASP A 51 9.49 -6.81 10.84
N ASP A 52 8.68 -7.23 9.86
CA ASP A 52 8.43 -8.64 9.56
C ASP A 52 9.69 -9.37 9.14
N ILE A 53 10.49 -8.79 8.24
CA ILE A 53 11.76 -9.39 7.81
C ILE A 53 12.74 -9.54 8.98
N HIS A 54 12.85 -8.51 9.83
CA HIS A 54 13.72 -8.57 11.00
C HIS A 54 13.24 -9.57 12.06
N ALA A 55 11.95 -9.92 12.07
CA ALA A 55 11.40 -10.95 12.94
C ALA A 55 11.70 -12.39 12.48
N LEU A 56 12.08 -12.62 11.20
CA LEU A 56 12.24 -13.97 10.63
C LEU A 56 13.19 -14.86 11.43
N LYS A 57 14.30 -14.30 11.94
CA LYS A 57 15.26 -15.04 12.77
C LYS A 57 14.66 -15.57 14.06
N ALA A 58 13.77 -14.79 14.70
CA ALA A 58 13.10 -15.22 15.92
C ALA A 58 12.17 -16.41 15.66
N PHE A 59 11.76 -16.61 14.42
CA PHE A 59 10.93 -17.73 13.99
C PHE A 59 11.74 -18.86 13.34
N HIS A 60 13.07 -18.84 13.43
CA HIS A 60 13.96 -19.84 12.81
C HIS A 60 13.67 -20.04 11.31
N SER A 61 13.33 -18.97 10.61
CA SER A 61 13.12 -18.97 9.17
C SER A 61 14.38 -18.45 8.46
N ASN A 62 14.90 -19.24 7.53
CA ASN A 62 16.12 -18.94 6.81
C ASN A 62 15.91 -18.39 5.42
N GLY A 63 14.63 -18.24 5.00
CA GLY A 63 14.30 -17.75 3.68
C GLY A 63 13.00 -16.94 3.65
N TYR A 64 12.90 -16.11 2.64
CA TYR A 64 11.72 -15.29 2.36
C TYR A 64 11.43 -15.29 0.87
N MET A 65 10.21 -15.59 0.52
CA MET A 65 9.69 -15.52 -0.84
C MET A 65 8.53 -14.53 -0.88
N SER A 66 8.73 -13.43 -1.56
CA SER A 66 7.68 -12.44 -1.77
C SER A 66 6.95 -12.72 -3.08
N CYS A 67 5.65 -13.00 -2.98
CA CYS A 67 4.73 -13.06 -4.09
C CYS A 67 3.89 -11.79 -4.06
N GLN A 68 4.21 -10.82 -4.91
CA GLN A 68 3.60 -9.50 -4.89
C GLN A 68 3.28 -8.98 -6.28
N GLU A 69 2.60 -7.84 -6.34
CA GLU A 69 2.35 -7.15 -7.60
C GLU A 69 3.68 -6.68 -8.22
N LEU A 70 3.85 -6.96 -9.50
CA LEU A 70 5.09 -6.62 -10.22
C LEU A 70 5.33 -5.11 -10.32
N ARG A 71 4.26 -4.30 -10.25
CA ARG A 71 4.25 -2.86 -10.47
C ARG A 71 3.74 -2.10 -9.25
N ALA A 72 4.18 -2.47 -8.05
CA ALA A 72 3.81 -1.86 -6.78
C ALA A 72 4.80 -0.73 -6.38
N MET A 73 4.95 0.27 -7.25
CA MET A 73 5.91 1.37 -7.06
C MET A 73 5.26 2.77 -7.11
N ASN A 74 3.95 2.86 -6.92
CA ASN A 74 3.23 4.13 -6.80
C ASN A 74 2.68 4.29 -5.37
N PRO A 75 3.01 5.34 -4.62
CA PRO A 75 3.73 6.58 -4.97
C PRO A 75 5.24 6.43 -5.11
N THR A 76 5.83 5.43 -4.47
CA THR A 76 7.27 5.20 -4.48
C THR A 76 7.58 3.70 -4.40
N GLY A 77 8.78 3.28 -4.82
CA GLY A 77 9.28 1.92 -4.60
C GLY A 77 9.91 1.71 -3.22
N PHE A 78 9.66 2.58 -2.26
CA PHE A 78 10.29 2.50 -0.94
C PHE A 78 10.03 1.18 -0.22
N PRO A 79 8.81 0.59 -0.21
CA PRO A 79 8.60 -0.74 0.40
C PRO A 79 9.46 -1.83 -0.23
N ASN A 80 9.62 -1.83 -1.56
CA ASN A 80 10.48 -2.78 -2.26
C ASN A 80 11.96 -2.57 -1.93
N TYR A 81 12.40 -1.31 -1.81
CA TYR A 81 13.76 -0.95 -1.42
C TYR A 81 14.06 -1.43 0.01
N VAL A 82 13.14 -1.20 0.94
CA VAL A 82 13.25 -1.68 2.32
C VAL A 82 13.32 -3.20 2.36
N MET A 83 12.45 -3.89 1.64
CA MET A 83 12.47 -5.35 1.54
C MET A 83 13.83 -5.87 1.06
N GLY A 84 14.31 -5.35 -0.05
CA GLY A 84 15.58 -5.79 -0.64
C GLY A 84 16.76 -5.57 0.27
N LEU A 85 16.88 -4.39 0.90
CA LEU A 85 17.97 -4.10 1.82
C LEU A 85 17.88 -4.89 3.12
N SER A 86 16.70 -5.05 3.71
CA SER A 86 16.52 -5.83 4.94
C SER A 86 16.88 -7.31 4.75
N LEU A 87 16.61 -7.87 3.56
CA LEU A 87 17.01 -9.24 3.22
C LEU A 87 18.51 -9.35 2.91
N LEU A 88 19.15 -8.29 2.43
CA LEU A 88 20.57 -8.27 2.12
C LEU A 88 21.43 -8.04 3.35
N ASP A 89 21.04 -7.08 4.19
CA ASP A 89 21.79 -6.68 5.40
C ASP A 89 20.82 -6.12 6.45
N GLU A 90 20.47 -6.97 7.41
CA GLU A 90 19.58 -6.62 8.52
C GLU A 90 20.15 -5.58 9.49
N SER A 91 21.47 -5.29 9.42
CA SER A 91 22.09 -4.28 10.29
C SER A 91 21.75 -2.84 9.87
N ILE A 92 21.19 -2.63 8.69
CA ILE A 92 20.86 -1.30 8.18
C ILE A 92 19.57 -0.80 8.86
N PRO A 93 19.63 0.30 9.64
CA PRO A 93 18.44 0.84 10.30
C PRO A 93 17.43 1.38 9.28
N TYR A 94 16.12 1.24 9.57
CA TYR A 94 15.04 1.76 8.76
C TYR A 94 15.20 3.25 8.41
N GLU A 95 15.62 4.07 9.39
CA GLU A 95 15.84 5.49 9.19
C GLU A 95 16.95 5.79 8.19
N THR A 96 18.00 4.97 8.16
CA THR A 96 19.05 5.07 7.15
C THR A 96 18.53 4.74 5.77
N MET A 97 17.74 3.69 5.64
CA MET A 97 17.08 3.31 4.37
C MET A 97 16.17 4.44 3.88
N ARG A 98 15.34 4.98 4.78
CA ARG A 98 14.42 6.09 4.49
C ARG A 98 15.17 7.33 3.98
N LYS A 99 16.17 7.79 4.72
CA LYS A 99 16.96 8.95 4.34
C LYS A 99 17.65 8.74 2.98
N THR A 100 18.30 7.60 2.80
CA THR A 100 19.06 7.29 1.58
C THR A 100 18.12 7.27 0.36
N TYR A 101 17.02 6.56 0.45
CA TYR A 101 16.06 6.44 -0.64
C TYR A 101 15.46 7.80 -1.03
N PHE A 102 14.89 8.49 -0.06
CA PHE A 102 14.15 9.72 -0.34
C PHE A 102 15.07 10.90 -0.71
N SER A 103 16.27 11.00 -0.12
CA SER A 103 17.24 12.03 -0.53
C SER A 103 17.74 11.81 -1.97
N ALA A 104 17.92 10.56 -2.39
CA ALA A 104 18.27 10.23 -3.77
C ALA A 104 17.12 10.53 -4.74
N MET A 105 15.88 10.28 -4.32
CA MET A 105 14.70 10.46 -5.18
C MET A 105 14.29 11.93 -5.30
N PHE A 106 14.26 12.70 -4.19
CA PHE A 106 13.68 14.05 -4.13
C PHE A 106 14.71 15.15 -3.90
N GLY A 107 16.00 14.81 -3.76
CA GLY A 107 17.07 15.80 -3.56
C GLY A 107 16.93 16.57 -2.25
N PRO A 108 17.30 17.87 -2.22
CA PRO A 108 17.32 18.66 -0.97
C PRO A 108 15.99 18.81 -0.26
N GLN A 109 14.87 18.59 -0.95
CA GLN A 109 13.52 18.73 -0.38
C GLN A 109 12.88 17.39 0.00
N TRP A 110 13.67 16.34 0.13
CA TRP A 110 13.19 14.97 0.40
C TRP A 110 12.34 14.88 1.69
N GLU A 111 12.66 15.65 2.73
CA GLU A 111 11.90 15.66 3.99
C GLU A 111 10.45 16.12 3.80
N LYS A 112 10.23 17.04 2.85
CA LYS A 112 8.87 17.47 2.50
C LYS A 112 8.04 16.33 1.90
N ALA A 113 8.65 15.50 1.03
CA ALA A 113 8.00 14.33 0.46
C ALA A 113 7.69 13.28 1.54
N VAL A 114 8.67 12.99 2.41
CA VAL A 114 8.51 12.04 3.51
C VAL A 114 7.39 12.47 4.45
N SER A 115 7.41 13.72 4.94
CA SER A 115 6.37 14.22 5.86
C SER A 115 4.97 14.09 5.24
N PHE A 116 4.83 14.43 3.97
CA PHE A 116 3.56 14.28 3.26
C PHE A 116 3.11 12.81 3.16
N LEU A 117 4.00 11.90 2.77
CA LEU A 117 3.69 10.48 2.63
C LEU A 117 3.41 9.82 3.99
N GLU A 118 4.13 10.19 5.04
CA GLU A 118 3.89 9.73 6.41
C GLU A 118 2.51 10.20 6.92
N GLU A 119 2.12 11.43 6.65
CA GLU A 119 0.81 11.95 7.03
C GLU A 119 -0.31 11.23 6.26
N LEU A 120 -0.16 10.98 4.96
CA LEU A 120 -1.09 10.15 4.20
C LEU A 120 -1.22 8.74 4.81
N SER A 121 -0.09 8.08 5.10
CA SER A 121 -0.09 6.74 5.71
C SER A 121 -0.75 6.72 7.09
N SER A 122 -0.55 7.76 7.90
CA SER A 122 -1.15 7.84 9.24
C SER A 122 -2.68 7.88 9.23
N LEU A 123 -3.25 8.48 8.19
CA LEU A 123 -4.69 8.59 7.97
C LEU A 123 -5.27 7.37 7.24
N SER A 124 -4.42 6.60 6.57
CA SER A 124 -4.81 5.46 5.74
C SER A 124 -5.33 4.28 6.55
N SER A 125 -6.24 3.51 5.94
CA SER A 125 -6.67 2.21 6.43
C SER A 125 -6.58 1.18 5.31
N THR A 126 -5.99 0.03 5.62
CA THR A 126 -5.91 -1.11 4.69
C THR A 126 -7.16 -1.99 4.73
N ASP A 127 -8.09 -1.75 5.67
CA ASP A 127 -9.24 -2.61 5.92
C ASP A 127 -10.13 -2.80 4.70
N TYR A 128 -10.39 -1.73 3.92
CA TYR A 128 -11.19 -1.82 2.70
C TYR A 128 -10.58 -2.72 1.64
N PHE A 129 -9.26 -2.82 1.58
CA PHE A 129 -8.55 -3.66 0.63
C PHE A 129 -8.25 -5.07 1.16
N ASN A 130 -8.56 -5.34 2.42
CA ASN A 130 -8.42 -6.65 3.05
C ASN A 130 -9.77 -7.33 3.33
N ASN A 131 -10.82 -6.55 3.58
CA ASN A 131 -12.14 -7.05 3.94
C ASN A 131 -13.12 -6.89 2.78
N HIS A 132 -13.94 -7.90 2.58
CA HIS A 132 -14.96 -7.89 1.54
C HIS A 132 -16.12 -6.93 1.85
N GLY A 133 -16.48 -6.16 0.84
CA GLY A 133 -17.71 -5.40 0.78
C GLY A 133 -17.72 -4.05 1.48
N PRO A 134 -18.60 -3.15 1.05
CA PRO A 134 -18.76 -1.83 1.61
C PRO A 134 -19.37 -1.90 3.01
N ARG A 135 -18.85 -1.10 3.92
CA ARG A 135 -19.39 -0.94 5.26
C ARG A 135 -19.59 0.53 5.54
N TYR A 136 -20.70 0.88 6.15
CA TYR A 136 -20.92 2.22 6.65
C TYR A 136 -19.93 2.52 7.79
N GLN A 137 -18.99 3.43 7.54
CA GLN A 137 -17.90 3.79 8.47
C GLN A 137 -17.66 5.30 8.45
N PRO A 138 -18.51 6.10 9.11
CA PRO A 138 -18.44 7.57 9.03
C PRO A 138 -17.11 8.14 9.58
N ASP A 139 -16.47 7.46 10.55
CA ASP A 139 -15.17 7.91 11.05
C ASP A 139 -14.03 7.65 10.05
N LEU A 140 -14.11 6.56 9.29
CA LEU A 140 -13.19 6.32 8.20
C LEU A 140 -13.44 7.28 7.03
N ALA A 141 -14.71 7.64 6.76
CA ALA A 141 -15.03 8.67 5.79
C ALA A 141 -14.36 10.02 6.09
N LYS A 142 -14.32 10.42 7.37
CA LYS A 142 -13.60 11.64 7.80
C LYS A 142 -12.10 11.55 7.49
N LYS A 143 -11.49 10.38 7.68
CA LYS A 143 -10.08 10.17 7.33
C LYS A 143 -9.85 10.29 5.83
N TYR A 144 -10.68 9.68 5.00
CA TYR A 144 -10.59 9.81 3.54
C TYR A 144 -10.82 11.25 3.07
N GLY A 145 -11.73 12.00 3.69
CA GLY A 145 -11.89 13.42 3.44
C GLY A 145 -10.61 14.22 3.71
N LYS A 146 -9.94 13.95 4.83
CA LYS A 146 -8.64 14.58 5.17
C LYS A 146 -7.53 14.16 4.20
N ILE A 147 -7.45 12.88 3.82
CA ILE A 147 -6.49 12.40 2.81
C ILE A 147 -6.69 13.16 1.49
N ARG A 148 -7.95 13.31 1.05
CA ARG A 148 -8.29 14.04 -0.16
C ARG A 148 -7.87 15.52 -0.10
N GLU A 149 -8.12 16.16 1.03
CA GLU A 149 -7.74 17.56 1.28
C GLU A 149 -6.23 17.73 1.31
N LEU A 150 -5.51 16.87 2.04
CA LEU A 150 -4.06 16.88 2.13
C LEU A 150 -3.42 16.72 0.75
N ALA A 151 -3.84 15.73 -0.03
CA ALA A 151 -3.32 15.50 -1.38
C ALA A 151 -3.68 16.63 -2.36
N GLY A 152 -4.87 17.21 -2.23
CA GLY A 152 -5.32 18.31 -3.08
C GLY A 152 -4.60 19.65 -2.81
N ASN A 153 -4.13 19.85 -1.60
CA ASN A 153 -3.48 21.10 -1.16
C ASN A 153 -1.95 21.00 -1.11
N PHE A 154 -1.37 19.81 -1.34
CA PHE A 154 0.07 19.63 -1.28
C PHE A 154 0.78 20.45 -2.37
N GLN A 155 1.63 21.37 -1.92
CA GLN A 155 2.43 22.21 -2.82
C GLN A 155 3.64 21.43 -3.32
N ILE A 156 3.50 20.86 -4.53
CA ILE A 156 4.52 20.00 -5.13
C ILE A 156 5.64 20.87 -5.70
N PRO A 157 6.91 20.65 -5.31
CA PRO A 157 8.04 21.34 -5.89
C PRO A 157 8.13 21.12 -7.41
N GLU A 158 8.80 22.04 -8.09
CA GLU A 158 9.12 21.90 -9.51
C GLU A 158 10.21 20.84 -9.71
N GLY A 159 10.21 20.18 -10.86
CA GLY A 159 11.23 19.21 -11.27
C GLY A 159 10.64 17.84 -11.66
N GLU A 160 11.37 17.14 -12.52
CA GLU A 160 10.97 15.82 -13.02
C GLU A 160 10.91 14.77 -11.92
N ASN A 161 11.77 14.87 -10.93
CA ASN A 161 11.81 13.97 -9.76
C ASN A 161 10.54 14.02 -8.89
N TRP A 162 9.65 15.00 -9.12
CA TRP A 162 8.36 15.13 -8.43
C TRP A 162 7.15 14.68 -9.25
N GLU A 163 7.35 14.25 -10.50
CA GLU A 163 6.25 13.85 -11.40
C GLU A 163 5.44 12.66 -10.86
N ASP A 164 6.11 11.67 -10.27
CA ASP A 164 5.42 10.53 -9.68
C ASP A 164 4.52 10.96 -8.52
N LEU A 165 5.00 11.89 -7.69
CA LEU A 165 4.21 12.40 -6.58
C LEU A 165 3.08 13.32 -7.06
N ARG A 166 3.28 14.05 -8.16
CA ARG A 166 2.23 14.85 -8.82
C ARG A 166 1.09 13.95 -9.34
N PHE A 167 1.45 12.87 -10.02
CA PHE A 167 0.47 11.85 -10.42
C PHE A 167 -0.24 11.26 -9.19
N HIS A 168 0.52 10.91 -8.16
CA HIS A 168 -0.01 10.29 -6.94
C HIS A 168 -0.96 11.21 -6.18
N CYS A 169 -0.72 12.50 -6.11
CA CYS A 169 -1.66 13.46 -5.51
C CYS A 169 -3.02 13.40 -6.22
N ARG A 170 -3.04 13.37 -7.55
CA ARG A 170 -4.29 13.25 -8.31
C ARG A 170 -4.96 11.89 -8.13
N TYR A 171 -4.19 10.81 -8.15
CA TYR A 171 -4.63 9.45 -7.82
C TYR A 171 -5.31 9.42 -6.45
N THR A 172 -4.65 9.97 -5.44
CA THR A 172 -5.13 10.00 -4.06
C THR A 172 -6.42 10.80 -3.91
N VAL A 173 -6.51 11.99 -4.53
CA VAL A 173 -7.72 12.82 -4.50
C VAL A 173 -8.92 12.08 -5.07
N LEU A 174 -8.76 11.39 -6.19
CA LEU A 174 -9.85 10.69 -6.85
C LEU A 174 -10.28 9.43 -6.08
N LEU A 175 -9.33 8.57 -5.71
CA LEU A 175 -9.63 7.32 -5.00
C LEU A 175 -10.18 7.58 -3.60
N SER A 176 -9.54 8.47 -2.82
CA SER A 176 -10.04 8.81 -1.48
C SER A 176 -11.43 9.45 -1.52
N GLY A 177 -11.73 10.24 -2.55
CA GLY A 177 -13.07 10.79 -2.75
C GLY A 177 -14.14 9.72 -3.03
N ALA A 178 -13.80 8.69 -3.79
CA ALA A 178 -14.68 7.54 -4.01
C ALA A 178 -14.89 6.72 -2.72
N LEU A 179 -13.80 6.44 -1.99
CA LEU A 179 -13.84 5.72 -0.72
C LEU A 179 -14.61 6.49 0.37
N GLU A 180 -14.46 7.81 0.44
CA GLU A 180 -15.24 8.67 1.34
C GLU A 180 -16.75 8.51 1.10
N ALA A 181 -17.18 8.58 -0.16
CA ALA A 181 -18.58 8.39 -0.52
C ALA A 181 -19.07 6.97 -0.18
N LEU A 182 -18.24 5.95 -0.43
CA LEU A 182 -18.54 4.56 -0.10
C LEU A 182 -18.74 4.36 1.40
N CYS A 183 -17.82 4.90 2.23
CA CYS A 183 -17.92 4.86 3.69
C CYS A 183 -19.17 5.54 4.26
N LEU A 184 -19.72 6.51 3.54
CA LEU A 184 -20.97 7.19 3.90
C LEU A 184 -22.22 6.47 3.38
N GLY A 185 -22.08 5.30 2.78
CA GLY A 185 -23.18 4.54 2.20
C GLY A 185 -23.78 5.14 0.92
N LYS A 186 -23.12 6.12 0.30
CA LYS A 186 -23.55 6.81 -0.92
C LYS A 186 -23.09 6.04 -2.16
N LYS A 187 -23.63 4.84 -2.37
CA LYS A 187 -23.14 3.88 -3.38
C LYS A 187 -23.06 4.46 -4.79
N GLU A 188 -24.14 5.11 -5.26
CA GLU A 188 -24.16 5.68 -6.61
C GLU A 188 -23.12 6.77 -6.81
N GLU A 189 -22.93 7.64 -5.82
CA GLU A 189 -21.89 8.67 -5.84
C GLU A 189 -20.50 8.04 -5.79
N ALA A 190 -20.29 7.01 -4.96
CA ALA A 190 -19.06 6.28 -4.85
C ALA A 190 -18.66 5.65 -6.20
N ASP A 191 -19.58 4.97 -6.86
CA ASP A 191 -19.35 4.34 -8.17
C ASP A 191 -19.08 5.38 -9.27
N ARG A 192 -19.78 6.50 -9.26
CA ARG A 192 -19.50 7.60 -10.19
C ARG A 192 -18.07 8.13 -10.02
N ARG A 193 -17.68 8.43 -8.77
CA ARG A 193 -16.32 8.90 -8.46
C ARG A 193 -15.27 7.85 -8.77
N PHE A 194 -15.57 6.58 -8.54
CA PHE A 194 -14.68 5.49 -8.88
C PHE A 194 -14.49 5.36 -10.40
N ARG A 195 -15.52 5.56 -11.22
CA ARG A 195 -15.36 5.63 -12.67
C ARG A 195 -14.45 6.77 -13.10
N GLU A 196 -14.54 7.95 -12.48
CA GLU A 196 -13.61 9.07 -12.73
C GLU A 196 -12.18 8.70 -12.41
N PHE A 197 -11.96 7.98 -11.29
CA PHE A 197 -10.66 7.44 -10.92
C PHE A 197 -10.15 6.44 -11.96
N CYS A 198 -10.95 5.46 -12.35
CA CYS A 198 -10.58 4.46 -13.37
C CYS A 198 -10.22 5.11 -14.72
N ALA A 199 -11.02 6.06 -15.17
CA ALA A 199 -10.74 6.79 -16.41
C ALA A 199 -9.40 7.54 -16.33
N PHE A 200 -9.10 8.17 -15.19
CA PHE A 200 -7.83 8.85 -14.97
C PHE A 200 -6.64 7.89 -15.03
N ILE A 201 -6.65 6.79 -14.26
CA ILE A 201 -5.49 5.90 -14.21
C ILE A 201 -5.30 5.14 -15.53
N ARG A 202 -6.38 4.73 -16.22
CA ARG A 202 -6.32 4.11 -17.54
C ARG A 202 -5.73 5.06 -18.60
N SER A 203 -6.06 6.34 -18.54
CA SER A 203 -5.49 7.33 -19.48
C SER A 203 -3.97 7.52 -19.30
N ARG A 204 -3.41 7.05 -18.19
CA ARG A 204 -1.99 7.15 -17.86
C ARG A 204 -1.26 5.81 -17.84
N GLU A 205 -1.90 4.73 -18.28
CA GLU A 205 -1.34 3.37 -18.18
C GLU A 205 0.04 3.25 -18.84
N LEU A 206 0.19 3.65 -20.08
CA LEU A 206 1.47 3.56 -20.80
C LEU A 206 2.57 4.41 -20.14
N GLU A 207 2.21 5.55 -19.57
CA GLU A 207 3.13 6.42 -18.84
C GLU A 207 3.57 5.80 -17.52
N ARG A 208 2.69 5.02 -16.89
CA ARG A 208 2.87 4.44 -15.54
C ARG A 208 3.13 2.94 -15.53
N GLU A 209 3.23 2.30 -16.69
CA GLU A 209 3.33 0.84 -16.83
C GLU A 209 4.44 0.18 -15.98
N ARG A 210 5.53 0.91 -15.70
CA ARG A 210 6.65 0.41 -14.90
C ARG A 210 6.46 0.57 -13.39
N ARG A 211 5.43 1.29 -12.96
CA ARG A 211 5.24 1.71 -11.56
C ARG A 211 3.91 1.30 -10.97
N LEU A 212 2.87 1.24 -11.78
CA LEU A 212 1.51 0.97 -11.35
C LEU A 212 0.83 -0.03 -12.27
N ASP A 213 0.31 -1.11 -11.70
CA ASP A 213 -0.60 -2.01 -12.39
C ASP A 213 -2.02 -1.45 -12.33
N VAL A 214 -2.40 -0.73 -13.38
CA VAL A 214 -3.70 -0.06 -13.47
C VAL A 214 -4.85 -1.07 -13.40
N PHE A 215 -4.73 -2.21 -14.09
CA PHE A 215 -5.77 -3.24 -14.08
C PHE A 215 -5.93 -3.85 -12.71
N ARG A 216 -4.81 -4.14 -12.05
CA ARG A 216 -4.82 -4.76 -10.73
C ARG A 216 -5.41 -3.84 -9.66
N VAL A 217 -5.10 -2.55 -9.70
CA VAL A 217 -5.73 -1.57 -8.79
C VAL A 217 -7.24 -1.58 -8.93
N ILE A 218 -7.75 -1.56 -10.17
CA ILE A 218 -9.18 -1.55 -10.45
C ILE A 218 -9.82 -2.86 -9.99
N GLU A 219 -9.24 -4.00 -10.35
CA GLU A 219 -9.71 -5.33 -9.96
C GLU A 219 -9.79 -5.46 -8.43
N VAL A 220 -8.71 -5.13 -7.72
CA VAL A 220 -8.65 -5.19 -6.26
C VAL A 220 -9.69 -4.25 -5.62
N ALA A 221 -9.82 -3.03 -6.14
CA ALA A 221 -10.80 -2.09 -5.64
C ALA A 221 -12.24 -2.61 -5.82
N ILE A 222 -12.59 -3.17 -6.96
CA ILE A 222 -13.91 -3.77 -7.19
C ILE A 222 -14.14 -4.96 -6.26
N HIS A 223 -13.19 -5.88 -6.21
CA HIS A 223 -13.35 -7.15 -5.50
C HIS A 223 -13.45 -6.96 -3.98
N TYR A 224 -12.63 -6.07 -3.40
CA TYR A 224 -12.51 -5.96 -1.94
C TYR A 224 -13.27 -4.77 -1.34
N THR A 225 -13.45 -3.68 -2.08
CA THR A 225 -14.13 -2.49 -1.53
C THR A 225 -15.62 -2.46 -1.83
N GLY A 226 -16.07 -3.16 -2.89
CA GLY A 226 -17.45 -3.19 -3.33
C GLY A 226 -17.84 -2.07 -4.30
N PHE A 227 -16.87 -1.42 -4.95
CA PHE A 227 -17.16 -0.58 -6.11
C PHE A 227 -17.71 -1.42 -7.26
N THR A 228 -18.53 -0.81 -8.12
CA THR A 228 -19.03 -1.43 -9.33
C THR A 228 -18.74 -0.55 -10.55
N LEU A 229 -18.39 -1.22 -11.65
CA LEU A 229 -18.31 -0.60 -12.97
C LEU A 229 -19.40 -1.20 -13.88
N PRO A 230 -19.93 -0.45 -14.84
CA PRO A 230 -20.79 -1.02 -15.88
C PRO A 230 -20.07 -2.11 -16.67
N GLU A 231 -20.84 -3.06 -17.22
CA GLU A 231 -20.29 -4.08 -18.10
C GLU A 231 -19.60 -3.44 -19.32
N GLY A 232 -18.33 -3.81 -19.54
CA GLY A 232 -17.53 -3.30 -20.66
C GLY A 232 -16.69 -2.06 -20.38
N GLU A 233 -16.71 -1.56 -19.14
CA GLU A 233 -15.83 -0.46 -18.69
C GLU A 233 -14.64 -0.93 -17.83
#